data_646bc49b3c6426c8849f3ad70ef6a5ed
#
_entry.id   646bc49b3c6426c8849f3ad70ef6a5ed
#
_cell.length_a   1.000
_cell.length_b   1.000
_cell.length_c   1.000
_cell.angle_alpha   90.00
_cell.angle_beta   90.00
_cell.angle_gamma   90.00
#
_symmetry.space_group_name_H-M   'P 1'
#
loop_
_entity.id
_entity.type
_entity.pdbx_description
1 polymer ?
#
loop_
_entity_poly.entity_id
_entity_poly.type
_entity_poly.pdbx_seq_one_letter_code
_entity_poly.pdbx_strand_id
1 'polypeptide(L)'
;MRLPTLARSRAKSFTMLAATSLMLAACAGEATAPVASTLRTQERTSPFVPTDAQRALVGVTDGTYSFTINPGQTQTLQLGASGLYIPAGAICDVAGSSYGMGTWNDACSPQTEPMTITAVVRNAATDHPSVEFQPALRFSPSKQVWLYMAVTNQATLDATKVLWYCNDTECLDESTTDGDLKSYVDTKNFMVFRRIKHFSGYVVAEFSTRPLSLDVGLDLGF
;
A
#
# COMPACT_ATOMS: atom_id res chain seq x y z
N MET A 1 7.67 -62.03 24.49
CA MET A 1 7.44 -63.36 23.88
C MET A 1 6.93 -63.18 22.48
N ARG A 2 7.64 -63.75 21.51
CA ARG A 2 7.31 -64.04 20.08
C ARG A 2 7.38 -62.87 19.08
N LEU A 3 8.56 -62.72 18.44
CA LEU A 3 8.70 -62.57 16.99
C LEU A 3 8.25 -63.86 16.29
N PRO A 4 7.78 -63.87 15.07
CA PRO A 4 8.60 -63.98 13.89
C PRO A 4 8.03 -63.22 12.68
N THR A 5 8.48 -63.15 11.47
CA THR A 5 9.39 -63.93 10.64
C THR A 5 9.67 -63.14 9.34
N LEU A 6 10.87 -63.25 8.86
CA LEU A 6 11.36 -62.83 7.54
C LEU A 6 10.59 -63.49 6.37
N ALA A 7 10.35 -62.73 5.30
CA ALA A 7 10.15 -63.29 3.97
C ALA A 7 11.02 -62.54 2.94
N ARG A 8 12.04 -63.21 2.47
CA ARG A 8 12.83 -62.97 1.25
C ARG A 8 11.97 -63.24 0.02
N SER A 9 12.04 -62.40 -1.00
CA SER A 9 11.94 -62.90 -2.38
C SER A 9 12.50 -61.90 -3.39
N ARG A 10 13.56 -62.25 -3.95
CA ARG A 10 13.94 -62.51 -5.36
C ARG A 10 14.17 -61.27 -6.25
N ALA A 11 15.46 -61.16 -6.53
CA ALA A 11 16.06 -60.50 -7.68
C ALA A 11 15.42 -60.95 -9.02
N LYS A 12 15.19 -60.00 -9.92
CA LYS A 12 15.22 -60.26 -11.36
C LYS A 12 16.09 -59.18 -12.02
N SER A 13 17.27 -59.64 -12.43
CA SER A 13 18.14 -58.96 -13.38
C SER A 13 17.40 -58.79 -14.71
N PHE A 14 17.41 -57.61 -15.25
CA PHE A 14 17.20 -57.36 -16.67
C PHE A 14 18.37 -56.49 -17.16
N THR A 15 19.24 -57.18 -17.87
CA THR A 15 20.25 -56.63 -18.75
C THR A 15 19.56 -56.21 -20.05
N MET A 16 19.70 -55.00 -20.54
CA MET A 16 19.90 -54.76 -21.97
C MET A 16 20.01 -53.28 -22.34
N LEU A 17 21.01 -53.11 -23.11
CA LEU A 17 21.29 -52.32 -24.28
C LEU A 17 21.64 -50.84 -24.07
N ALA A 18 22.94 -50.63 -24.31
CA ALA A 18 23.51 -49.35 -24.64
C ALA A 18 22.95 -48.84 -25.98
N ALA A 19 22.37 -47.63 -25.97
CA ALA A 19 22.20 -46.81 -27.16
C ALA A 19 22.86 -45.48 -26.86
N THR A 20 24.03 -45.31 -27.40
CA THR A 20 24.77 -44.05 -27.46
C THR A 20 24.06 -43.11 -28.41
N SER A 21 23.24 -42.21 -27.87
CA SER A 21 22.76 -41.05 -28.61
C SER A 21 23.61 -39.85 -28.25
N LEU A 22 24.48 -39.44 -29.15
CA LEU A 22 25.12 -38.13 -29.15
C LEU A 22 23.99 -37.07 -29.22
N MET A 23 23.62 -36.49 -28.11
CA MET A 23 22.83 -35.25 -28.10
C MET A 23 23.81 -34.08 -28.19
N LEU A 24 23.81 -33.39 -29.33
CA LEU A 24 24.38 -32.07 -29.44
C LEU A 24 23.70 -31.19 -28.40
N ALA A 25 24.40 -30.79 -27.36
CA ALA A 25 24.01 -29.71 -26.49
C ALA A 25 24.03 -28.42 -27.25
N ALA A 26 22.90 -28.07 -27.88
CA ALA A 26 22.66 -26.70 -28.30
C ALA A 26 22.54 -25.90 -27.00
N CYS A 27 23.54 -25.08 -26.70
CA CYS A 27 23.39 -23.99 -25.75
C CYS A 27 22.32 -23.05 -26.28
N ALA A 28 21.06 -23.38 -26.06
CA ALA A 28 19.98 -22.40 -26.05
C ALA A 28 20.25 -21.53 -24.85
N GLY A 29 20.93 -20.38 -25.06
CA GLY A 29 20.92 -19.32 -24.07
C GLY A 29 19.46 -19.07 -23.73
N GLU A 30 19.05 -19.39 -22.51
CA GLU A 30 17.79 -18.92 -21.98
C GLU A 30 17.82 -17.40 -22.11
N ALA A 31 17.13 -16.90 -23.13
CA ALA A 31 16.75 -15.50 -23.15
C ALA A 31 15.93 -15.33 -21.85
N THR A 32 16.60 -14.81 -20.83
CA THR A 32 15.93 -14.33 -19.62
C THR A 32 14.91 -13.33 -20.13
N ALA A 33 13.66 -13.78 -20.26
CA ALA A 33 12.57 -12.88 -20.56
C ALA A 33 12.68 -11.76 -19.50
N PRO A 34 12.69 -10.48 -19.92
CA PRO A 34 12.71 -9.41 -18.95
C PRO A 34 11.53 -9.70 -18.01
N VAL A 35 11.85 -9.89 -16.73
CA VAL A 35 10.80 -10.00 -15.69
C VAL A 35 10.02 -8.71 -15.85
N ALA A 36 8.84 -8.83 -16.45
CA ALA A 36 7.94 -7.69 -16.58
C ALA A 36 7.77 -7.18 -15.16
N SER A 37 8.36 -6.03 -14.90
CA SER A 37 8.18 -5.31 -13.65
C SER A 37 6.68 -5.12 -13.53
N THR A 38 6.04 -5.98 -12.74
CA THR A 38 4.61 -5.83 -12.47
C THR A 38 4.47 -4.49 -11.79
N LEU A 39 4.03 -3.49 -12.57
CA LEU A 39 3.77 -2.16 -12.07
C LEU A 39 2.89 -2.33 -10.83
N ARG A 40 3.41 -1.93 -9.67
CA ARG A 40 2.68 -2.06 -8.39
C ARG A 40 1.55 -1.06 -8.30
N THR A 41 1.56 -0.10 -9.20
CA THR A 41 0.52 0.90 -9.39
C THR A 41 -0.34 0.51 -10.59
N GLN A 42 -1.63 0.66 -10.46
CA GLN A 42 -2.61 0.40 -11.52
C GLN A 42 -3.38 1.69 -11.82
N GLU A 43 -3.54 2.01 -13.10
CA GLU A 43 -4.41 3.11 -13.51
C GLU A 43 -5.87 2.78 -13.18
N ARG A 44 -6.56 3.69 -12.49
CA ARG A 44 -7.96 3.55 -12.10
C ARG A 44 -8.59 4.91 -11.84
N THR A 45 -9.82 5.10 -12.27
CA THR A 45 -10.58 6.32 -11.95
C THR A 45 -10.85 6.40 -10.46
N SER A 46 -10.49 7.54 -9.85
CA SER A 46 -10.76 7.84 -8.46
C SER A 46 -12.25 8.12 -8.24
N PRO A 47 -12.90 7.48 -7.26
CA PRO A 47 -14.26 7.85 -6.87
C PRO A 47 -14.30 9.17 -6.10
N PHE A 48 -13.18 9.62 -5.57
CA PHE A 48 -13.03 10.92 -4.92
C PHE A 48 -12.38 11.90 -5.89
N VAL A 49 -13.12 12.90 -6.30
CA VAL A 49 -12.63 13.98 -7.18
C VAL A 49 -13.18 15.30 -6.64
N PRO A 50 -12.31 16.18 -6.12
CA PRO A 50 -12.73 17.51 -5.72
C PRO A 50 -13.32 18.27 -6.91
N THR A 51 -14.40 19.00 -6.71
CA THR A 51 -14.95 19.89 -7.72
C THR A 51 -13.95 21.01 -8.03
N ASP A 52 -14.07 21.63 -9.22
CA ASP A 52 -13.23 22.78 -9.58
C ASP A 52 -13.39 23.92 -8.57
N ALA A 53 -14.60 24.15 -8.05
CA ALA A 53 -14.85 25.12 -7.01
C ALA A 53 -14.10 24.77 -5.70
N GLN A 54 -14.08 23.52 -5.30
CA GLN A 54 -13.31 23.07 -4.13
C GLN A 54 -11.81 23.22 -4.35
N ARG A 55 -11.30 22.90 -5.54
CA ARG A 55 -9.90 23.11 -5.90
C ARG A 55 -9.50 24.59 -5.87
N ALA A 56 -10.37 25.46 -6.37
CA ALA A 56 -10.15 26.91 -6.41
C ALA A 56 -10.25 27.56 -5.01
N LEU A 57 -11.20 27.11 -4.17
CA LEU A 57 -11.44 27.69 -2.85
C LEU A 57 -10.46 27.21 -1.78
N VAL A 58 -10.10 25.94 -1.83
CA VAL A 58 -9.21 25.33 -0.82
C VAL A 58 -7.77 25.40 -1.28
N GLY A 59 -7.56 25.61 -2.56
CA GLY A 59 -6.25 25.61 -3.20
C GLY A 59 -5.54 24.26 -3.09
N VAL A 60 -4.51 24.06 -3.88
CA VAL A 60 -3.56 22.98 -3.68
C VAL A 60 -2.45 23.55 -2.82
N THR A 61 -2.76 23.76 -1.54
CA THR A 61 -1.88 24.42 -0.57
C THR A 61 -1.71 23.53 0.63
N ASP A 62 -0.57 23.69 1.27
CA ASP A 62 -0.30 23.12 2.58
C ASP A 62 -1.33 23.57 3.60
N GLY A 63 -1.63 22.72 4.55
CA GLY A 63 -2.63 23.05 5.56
C GLY A 63 -2.78 22.00 6.64
N THR A 64 -3.35 22.44 7.76
CA THR A 64 -3.74 21.58 8.87
C THR A 64 -5.26 21.51 8.94
N TYR A 65 -5.79 20.31 8.90
CA TYR A 65 -7.22 20.01 8.88
C TYR A 65 -7.57 19.23 10.14
N SER A 66 -8.58 19.68 10.88
CA SER A 66 -9.04 19.01 12.09
C SER A 66 -10.50 18.63 11.94
N PHE A 67 -10.84 17.38 12.28
CA PHE A 67 -12.17 16.81 12.10
C PHE A 67 -12.59 16.08 13.36
N THR A 68 -13.85 16.25 13.76
CA THR A 68 -14.49 15.33 14.71
C THR A 68 -15.09 14.16 13.93
N ILE A 69 -14.60 12.95 14.18
CA ILE A 69 -15.10 11.73 13.56
C ILE A 69 -16.11 11.06 14.49
N ASN A 70 -17.24 10.65 13.90
CA ASN A 70 -18.19 9.74 14.51
C ASN A 70 -17.96 8.32 13.99
N PRO A 71 -17.31 7.42 14.75
CA PRO A 71 -16.87 6.13 14.23
C PRO A 71 -18.00 5.23 13.73
N GLY A 72 -19.21 5.42 14.23
CA GLY A 72 -20.41 4.71 13.79
C GLY A 72 -20.97 5.16 12.44
N GLN A 73 -20.38 6.18 11.81
CA GLN A 73 -20.86 6.75 10.54
C GLN A 73 -19.79 6.67 9.45
N THR A 74 -20.25 6.45 8.22
CA THR A 74 -19.36 6.60 7.05
C THR A 74 -19.13 8.08 6.75
N GLN A 75 -17.88 8.48 6.58
CA GLN A 75 -17.49 9.86 6.38
C GLN A 75 -16.48 10.00 5.23
N THR A 76 -16.60 11.08 4.50
CA THR A 76 -15.58 11.52 3.52
C THR A 76 -15.07 12.88 3.97
N LEU A 77 -13.79 12.96 4.27
CA LEU A 77 -13.14 14.16 4.77
C LEU A 77 -12.35 14.82 3.64
N GLN A 78 -12.45 16.13 3.56
CA GLN A 78 -11.73 16.95 2.58
C GLN A 78 -10.43 17.47 3.20
N LEU A 79 -9.30 17.19 2.58
CA LEU A 79 -7.95 17.61 2.97
C LEU A 79 -7.38 18.54 1.89
N GLY A 80 -7.93 19.73 1.75
CA GLY A 80 -7.63 20.55 0.57
C GLY A 80 -8.14 19.90 -0.72
N ALA A 81 -7.27 19.69 -1.69
CA ALA A 81 -7.59 18.94 -2.91
C ALA A 81 -7.53 17.41 -2.73
N SER A 82 -6.99 16.94 -1.61
CA SER A 82 -6.91 15.52 -1.23
C SER A 82 -8.13 15.10 -0.40
N GLY A 83 -8.27 13.82 -0.10
CA GLY A 83 -9.42 13.33 0.65
C GLY A 83 -9.18 12.01 1.37
N LEU A 84 -10.05 11.74 2.34
CA LEU A 84 -10.02 10.52 3.14
C LEU A 84 -11.44 9.98 3.28
N TYR A 85 -11.64 8.72 2.93
CA TYR A 85 -12.90 7.99 3.11
C TYR A 85 -12.77 6.98 4.24
N ILE A 86 -13.65 7.10 5.24
CA ILE A 86 -13.70 6.24 6.43
C ILE A 86 -15.09 5.62 6.52
N PRO A 87 -15.25 4.31 6.30
CA PRO A 87 -16.55 3.65 6.48
C PRO A 87 -16.89 3.49 7.97
N ALA A 88 -18.17 3.39 8.27
CA ALA A 88 -18.67 3.14 9.62
C ALA A 88 -18.01 1.91 10.25
N GLY A 89 -17.58 2.01 11.50
CA GLY A 89 -16.93 0.96 12.26
C GLY A 89 -15.53 0.59 11.76
N ALA A 90 -14.86 1.48 11.01
CA ALA A 90 -13.52 1.22 10.50
C ALA A 90 -12.42 1.47 11.54
N ILE A 91 -12.61 2.41 12.45
CA ILE A 91 -11.58 2.76 13.43
C ILE A 91 -11.60 1.74 14.57
N CYS A 92 -10.43 1.17 14.88
CA CYS A 92 -10.27 0.30 16.04
C CYS A 92 -10.31 1.10 17.33
N ASP A 93 -10.87 0.52 18.40
CA ASP A 93 -10.83 1.10 19.74
C ASP A 93 -9.37 1.34 20.16
N VAL A 94 -9.04 2.59 20.48
CA VAL A 94 -7.69 3.02 20.80
C VAL A 94 -7.18 2.38 22.09
N ALA A 95 -8.07 2.18 23.07
CA ALA A 95 -7.69 1.63 24.37
C ALA A 95 -7.45 0.11 24.33
N GLY A 96 -8.15 -0.59 23.44
CA GLY A 96 -8.13 -2.04 23.35
C GLY A 96 -7.35 -2.62 22.16
N SER A 97 -6.76 -1.77 21.32
CA SER A 97 -6.10 -2.22 20.09
C SER A 97 -4.63 -1.85 20.08
N SER A 98 -3.77 -2.82 19.74
CA SER A 98 -2.34 -2.58 19.52
C SER A 98 -2.14 -1.77 18.22
N TYR A 99 -1.10 -0.95 18.19
CA TYR A 99 -0.65 -0.21 17.01
C TYR A 99 0.76 -0.63 16.62
N GLY A 100 0.99 -0.93 15.34
CA GLY A 100 2.29 -1.33 14.81
C GLY A 100 2.17 -2.28 13.62
N MET A 101 3.22 -2.40 12.81
CA MET A 101 3.23 -3.18 11.56
C MET A 101 2.75 -4.63 11.72
N GLY A 102 3.07 -5.29 12.84
CA GLY A 102 2.63 -6.66 13.12
C GLY A 102 1.15 -6.81 13.43
N THR A 103 0.40 -5.72 13.61
CA THR A 103 -0.99 -5.75 14.08
C THR A 103 -2.03 -5.27 13.05
N TRP A 104 -1.58 -4.80 11.87
CA TRP A 104 -2.49 -4.23 10.86
C TRP A 104 -3.60 -5.17 10.38
N ASN A 105 -3.38 -6.48 10.50
CA ASN A 105 -4.33 -7.51 10.08
C ASN A 105 -5.10 -8.15 11.24
N ASP A 106 -4.84 -7.76 12.48
CA ASP A 106 -5.52 -8.31 13.64
C ASP A 106 -6.94 -7.74 13.74
N ALA A 107 -7.89 -8.59 14.10
CA ALA A 107 -9.24 -8.14 14.42
C ALA A 107 -9.20 -7.16 15.60
N CYS A 108 -10.11 -6.20 15.60
CA CYS A 108 -10.26 -5.23 16.68
C CYS A 108 -11.74 -4.94 16.95
N SER A 109 -12.05 -4.48 18.17
CA SER A 109 -13.32 -3.87 18.48
C SER A 109 -13.39 -2.47 17.84
N PRO A 110 -14.52 -2.05 17.29
CA PRO A 110 -14.65 -0.71 16.73
C PRO A 110 -14.67 0.35 17.85
N GLN A 111 -14.06 1.49 17.56
CA GLN A 111 -14.21 2.70 18.37
C GLN A 111 -15.69 3.13 18.36
N THR A 112 -16.21 3.52 19.52
CA THR A 112 -17.62 3.95 19.69
C THR A 112 -17.76 5.44 19.93
N GLU A 113 -16.82 6.01 20.68
CA GLU A 113 -16.85 7.41 21.04
C GLU A 113 -16.32 8.31 19.93
N PRO A 114 -16.93 9.49 19.71
CA PRO A 114 -16.40 10.48 18.80
C PRO A 114 -14.98 10.87 19.19
N MET A 115 -14.15 11.14 18.17
CA MET A 115 -12.76 11.54 18.39
C MET A 115 -12.33 12.59 17.37
N THR A 116 -11.35 13.39 17.75
CA THR A 116 -10.75 14.37 16.83
C THR A 116 -9.53 13.76 16.18
N ILE A 117 -9.45 13.89 14.85
CA ILE A 117 -8.24 13.63 14.09
C ILE A 117 -7.72 14.92 13.49
N THR A 118 -6.42 15.00 13.32
CA THR A 118 -5.72 16.08 12.61
C THR A 118 -4.98 15.48 11.44
N ALA A 119 -5.07 16.13 10.28
CA ALA A 119 -4.31 15.82 9.09
C ALA A 119 -3.49 17.05 8.69
N VAL A 120 -2.17 16.89 8.60
CA VAL A 120 -1.26 17.95 8.15
C VAL A 120 -0.81 17.61 6.74
N VAL A 121 -1.26 18.39 5.76
CA VAL A 121 -0.86 18.25 4.36
C VAL A 121 0.30 19.18 4.08
N ARG A 122 1.35 18.67 3.45
CA ARG A 122 2.52 19.41 3.03
C ARG A 122 2.87 19.13 1.58
N ASN A 123 3.65 20.02 0.98
CA ASN A 123 4.10 19.91 -0.40
C ASN A 123 2.94 19.73 -1.40
N ALA A 124 1.75 20.22 -1.06
CA ALA A 124 0.52 19.98 -1.80
C ALA A 124 0.59 20.50 -3.27
N ALA A 125 1.39 21.54 -3.51
CA ALA A 125 1.59 22.13 -4.84
C ALA A 125 2.72 21.46 -5.65
N THR A 126 3.25 20.34 -5.19
CA THR A 126 4.35 19.62 -5.85
C THR A 126 3.88 18.28 -6.43
N ASP A 127 4.81 17.52 -6.99
CA ASP A 127 4.60 16.14 -7.43
C ASP A 127 4.81 15.09 -6.33
N HIS A 128 5.18 15.56 -5.11
CA HIS A 128 5.40 14.73 -3.92
C HIS A 128 4.56 15.24 -2.72
N PRO A 129 3.23 15.40 -2.87
CA PRO A 129 2.40 15.79 -1.73
C PRO A 129 2.46 14.74 -0.63
N SER A 130 2.44 15.22 0.61
CA SER A 130 2.44 14.34 1.79
C SER A 130 1.31 14.70 2.74
N VAL A 131 0.94 13.77 3.60
CA VAL A 131 -0.01 13.96 4.69
C VAL A 131 0.42 13.18 5.91
N GLU A 132 0.34 13.81 7.07
CA GLU A 132 0.54 13.18 8.37
C GLU A 132 -0.76 13.22 9.17
N PHE A 133 -1.13 12.10 9.78
CA PHE A 133 -2.34 11.97 10.58
C PHE A 133 -2.03 11.77 12.04
N GLN A 134 -2.81 12.45 12.90
CA GLN A 134 -2.77 12.30 14.35
C GLN A 134 -4.19 12.21 14.92
N PRO A 135 -4.39 11.41 15.99
CA PRO A 135 -3.44 10.46 16.57
C PRO A 135 -3.18 9.26 15.66
N ALA A 136 -2.14 8.48 15.97
CA ALA A 136 -1.91 7.20 15.35
C ALA A 136 -3.09 6.26 15.64
N LEU A 137 -3.77 5.79 14.60
CA LEU A 137 -4.95 4.95 14.69
C LEU A 137 -4.80 3.73 13.79
N ARG A 138 -5.38 2.60 14.20
CA ARG A 138 -5.48 1.41 13.38
C ARG A 138 -6.90 1.23 12.88
N PHE A 139 -7.03 0.68 11.68
CA PHE A 139 -8.32 0.37 11.08
C PHE A 139 -8.61 -1.13 11.11
N SER A 140 -9.88 -1.46 11.22
CA SER A 140 -10.36 -2.84 11.13
C SER A 140 -9.98 -3.44 9.77
N PRO A 141 -9.36 -4.62 9.71
CA PRO A 141 -8.98 -5.26 8.44
C PRO A 141 -10.19 -5.61 7.57
N SER A 142 -11.38 -5.74 8.16
CA SER A 142 -12.63 -5.98 7.44
C SER A 142 -13.20 -4.73 6.75
N LYS A 143 -12.62 -3.55 6.98
CA LYS A 143 -13.10 -2.27 6.43
C LYS A 143 -12.06 -1.68 5.48
N GLN A 144 -12.54 -0.91 4.51
CA GLN A 144 -11.67 -0.29 3.50
C GLN A 144 -11.65 1.22 3.68
N VAL A 145 -10.63 1.70 4.38
CA VAL A 145 -10.33 3.14 4.46
C VAL A 145 -9.48 3.51 3.25
N TRP A 146 -9.81 4.63 2.59
CA TRP A 146 -9.13 5.08 1.38
C TRP A 146 -8.56 6.47 1.55
N LEU A 147 -7.30 6.63 1.21
CA LEU A 147 -6.61 7.92 1.12
C LEU A 147 -6.44 8.30 -0.36
N TYR A 148 -6.80 9.53 -0.68
CA TYR A 148 -6.74 10.11 -2.02
C TYR A 148 -5.86 11.36 -1.95
N MET A 149 -4.72 11.34 -2.64
CA MET A 149 -3.77 12.45 -2.69
C MET A 149 -3.83 13.11 -4.07
N ALA A 150 -4.13 14.41 -4.09
CA ALA A 150 -4.08 15.19 -5.32
C ALA A 150 -2.64 15.51 -5.68
N VAL A 151 -2.27 15.30 -6.94
CA VAL A 151 -0.98 15.67 -7.51
C VAL A 151 -1.20 16.80 -8.53
N THR A 152 -0.55 17.92 -8.33
CA THR A 152 -0.75 19.10 -9.17
C THR A 152 0.05 19.10 -10.45
N ASN A 153 1.21 18.48 -10.43
CA ASN A 153 2.05 18.38 -11.62
C ASN A 153 1.57 17.22 -12.51
N GLN A 154 0.74 17.57 -13.48
CA GLN A 154 0.16 16.63 -14.43
C GLN A 154 1.22 15.94 -15.31
N ALA A 155 2.32 16.64 -15.59
CA ALA A 155 3.36 16.12 -16.49
C ALA A 155 4.17 14.97 -15.86
N THR A 156 4.18 14.86 -14.54
CA THR A 156 4.89 13.82 -13.79
C THR A 156 3.97 12.75 -13.23
N LEU A 157 2.64 12.91 -13.37
CA LEU A 157 1.70 11.91 -12.88
C LEU A 157 1.53 10.77 -13.88
N ASP A 158 2.10 9.65 -13.58
CA ASP A 158 2.01 8.42 -14.36
C ASP A 158 1.84 7.19 -13.49
N ALA A 159 1.78 6.02 -14.10
CA ALA A 159 1.61 4.74 -13.42
C ALA A 159 2.80 4.31 -12.54
N THR A 160 3.87 5.10 -12.47
CA THR A 160 5.00 4.84 -11.56
C THR A 160 4.81 5.49 -10.19
N LYS A 161 3.86 6.42 -10.04
CA LYS A 161 3.59 7.05 -8.75
C LYS A 161 2.94 6.09 -7.76
N VAL A 162 3.46 6.08 -6.55
CA VAL A 162 3.03 5.22 -5.44
C VAL A 162 2.77 6.11 -4.23
N LEU A 163 1.81 5.74 -3.43
CA LEU A 163 1.57 6.34 -2.13
C LEU A 163 2.32 5.51 -1.08
N TRP A 164 3.42 6.06 -0.58
CA TRP A 164 4.29 5.44 0.41
C TRP A 164 3.78 5.69 1.83
N TYR A 165 3.88 4.69 2.69
CA TYR A 165 3.78 4.87 4.14
C TYR A 165 5.13 5.35 4.69
N CYS A 166 5.12 6.38 5.53
CA CYS A 166 6.32 6.90 6.17
C CYS A 166 6.21 6.81 7.69
N ASN A 167 7.27 6.36 8.31
CA ASN A 167 7.53 6.48 9.74
C ASN A 167 8.68 7.47 9.97
N ASP A 168 9.18 7.59 11.19
CA ASP A 168 10.22 8.54 11.56
C ASP A 168 11.58 8.29 10.88
N THR A 169 11.79 7.14 10.24
CA THR A 169 13.09 6.71 9.70
C THR A 169 13.10 6.46 8.21
N GLU A 170 11.99 5.99 7.66
CA GLU A 170 11.91 5.56 6.26
C GLU A 170 10.48 5.59 5.73
N CYS A 171 10.35 5.59 4.42
CA CYS A 171 9.07 5.38 3.73
C CYS A 171 9.07 4.03 3.03
N LEU A 172 7.99 3.26 3.19
CA LEU A 172 7.82 1.90 2.71
C LEU A 172 6.61 1.79 1.78
N ASP A 173 6.76 1.06 0.68
CA ASP A 173 5.62 0.62 -0.11
C ASP A 173 5.01 -0.64 0.53
N GLU A 174 3.98 -0.47 1.35
CA GLU A 174 3.31 -1.58 2.04
C GLU A 174 2.67 -2.59 1.07
N SER A 175 2.46 -2.26 -0.20
CA SER A 175 1.96 -3.20 -1.19
C SER A 175 2.93 -4.35 -1.47
N THR A 176 4.18 -4.22 -1.06
CA THR A 176 5.19 -5.29 -1.15
C THR A 176 4.89 -6.46 -0.23
N THR A 177 4.25 -6.19 0.89
CA THR A 177 3.87 -7.19 1.91
C THR A 177 2.37 -7.48 1.92
N ASP A 178 1.56 -6.52 1.46
CA ASP A 178 0.11 -6.65 1.40
C ASP A 178 -0.44 -6.11 0.07
N GLY A 179 -0.75 -7.02 -0.83
CA GLY A 179 -1.24 -6.67 -2.18
C GLY A 179 -2.54 -5.87 -2.21
N ASP A 180 -3.30 -5.84 -1.12
CA ASP A 180 -4.52 -5.03 -0.99
C ASP A 180 -4.22 -3.53 -0.82
N LEU A 181 -2.96 -3.19 -0.50
CA LEU A 181 -2.50 -1.82 -0.30
C LEU A 181 -1.83 -1.23 -1.56
N LYS A 182 -2.13 -1.78 -2.74
CA LYS A 182 -1.66 -1.24 -4.01
C LYS A 182 -2.13 0.19 -4.20
N SER A 183 -1.25 1.01 -4.73
CA SER A 183 -1.59 2.35 -5.19
C SER A 183 -2.29 2.29 -6.55
N TYR A 184 -3.18 3.23 -6.76
CA TYR A 184 -3.87 3.47 -8.02
C TYR A 184 -3.60 4.90 -8.46
N VAL A 185 -3.46 5.12 -9.75
CA VAL A 185 -3.29 6.45 -10.34
C VAL A 185 -4.49 6.76 -11.22
N ASP A 186 -5.06 7.94 -11.04
CA ASP A 186 -6.08 8.52 -11.90
C ASP A 186 -5.47 9.73 -12.60
N THR A 187 -4.90 9.52 -13.77
CA THR A 187 -4.25 10.56 -14.55
C THR A 187 -5.23 11.62 -15.03
N LYS A 188 -6.51 11.27 -15.21
CA LYS A 188 -7.56 12.18 -15.64
C LYS A 188 -7.96 13.18 -14.55
N ASN A 189 -8.00 12.72 -13.30
CA ASN A 189 -8.42 13.52 -12.15
C ASN A 189 -7.25 13.95 -11.27
N PHE A 190 -6.02 13.61 -11.66
CA PHE A 190 -4.78 13.95 -10.96
C PHE A 190 -4.71 13.47 -9.53
N MET A 191 -5.01 12.17 -9.34
CA MET A 191 -5.07 11.54 -8.02
C MET A 191 -4.16 10.33 -7.96
N VAL A 192 -3.45 10.18 -6.85
CA VAL A 192 -2.87 8.90 -6.41
C VAL A 192 -3.61 8.46 -5.17
N PHE A 193 -4.10 7.23 -5.13
CA PHE A 193 -4.92 6.76 -4.02
C PHE A 193 -4.72 5.27 -3.74
N ARG A 194 -4.94 4.89 -2.49
CA ARG A 194 -4.90 3.49 -2.05
C ARG A 194 -5.71 3.28 -0.78
N ARG A 195 -5.92 2.01 -0.44
CA ARG A 195 -6.34 1.63 0.91
C ARG A 195 -5.22 1.91 1.91
N ILE A 196 -5.63 2.28 3.12
CA ILE A 196 -4.72 2.40 4.27
C ILE A 196 -5.27 1.58 5.44
N LYS A 197 -4.38 1.03 6.28
CA LYS A 197 -4.74 0.22 7.46
C LYS A 197 -4.53 0.94 8.78
N HIS A 198 -3.92 2.11 8.73
CA HIS A 198 -3.61 2.92 9.91
C HIS A 198 -3.44 4.39 9.53
N PHE A 199 -3.46 5.26 10.52
CA PHE A 199 -3.02 6.64 10.38
C PHE A 199 -1.53 6.74 10.70
N SER A 200 -0.81 7.46 9.86
CA SER A 200 0.61 7.75 9.93
C SER A 200 0.96 8.84 8.92
N GLY A 201 2.24 8.96 8.54
CA GLY A 201 2.69 9.75 7.40
C GLY A 201 2.52 8.99 6.07
N TYR A 202 2.11 9.72 5.03
CA TYR A 202 2.04 9.21 3.66
C TYR A 202 2.58 10.23 2.68
N VAL A 203 3.31 9.78 1.66
CA VAL A 203 3.84 10.63 0.59
C VAL A 203 3.63 9.98 -0.77
N VAL A 204 3.33 10.81 -1.77
CA VAL A 204 3.35 10.39 -3.17
C VAL A 204 4.76 10.52 -3.72
N ALA A 205 5.31 9.44 -4.25
CA ALA A 205 6.62 9.45 -4.91
C ALA A 205 6.65 8.38 -6.02
N GLU A 206 7.72 8.36 -6.81
CA GLU A 206 7.97 7.32 -7.80
C GLU A 206 8.20 5.97 -7.12
N PHE A 207 7.79 4.90 -7.79
CA PHE A 207 8.09 3.56 -7.33
C PHE A 207 9.61 3.34 -7.26
N SER A 208 10.07 2.80 -6.15
CA SER A 208 11.45 2.35 -5.93
C SER A 208 11.45 0.95 -5.32
N THR A 209 12.42 0.14 -5.66
CA THR A 209 12.63 -1.17 -5.04
C THR A 209 13.31 -1.07 -3.68
N ARG A 210 13.76 0.12 -3.29
CA ARG A 210 14.38 0.41 -1.99
C ARG A 210 13.47 1.34 -1.20
N PRO A 211 13.46 1.23 0.13
CA PRO A 211 12.82 2.23 0.97
C PRO A 211 13.34 3.62 0.62
N LEU A 212 12.45 4.61 0.64
CA LEU A 212 12.86 6.00 0.50
C LEU A 212 13.47 6.43 1.85
N SER A 213 14.76 6.79 1.83
CA SER A 213 15.41 7.39 3.00
C SER A 213 14.95 8.83 3.12
N LEU A 214 14.60 9.25 4.33
CA LEU A 214 14.27 10.65 4.64
C LEU A 214 15.49 11.59 4.48
N ASP A 215 16.71 11.02 4.44
CA ASP A 215 17.96 11.79 4.26
C ASP A 215 18.20 12.27 2.81
N VAL A 216 17.42 11.81 1.84
CA VAL A 216 17.63 12.13 0.41
C VAL A 216 16.86 13.39 0.00
N GLY A 217 16.96 14.47 0.76
CA GLY A 217 16.50 15.80 0.34
C GLY A 217 14.99 15.93 0.11
N LEU A 218 14.19 14.90 0.44
CA LEU A 218 12.76 15.02 0.61
C LEU A 218 12.54 15.71 1.97
N ASP A 219 12.48 17.03 1.97
CA ASP A 219 11.98 17.78 3.12
C ASP A 219 10.48 17.46 3.26
N LEU A 220 10.19 16.33 3.89
CA LEU A 220 8.82 15.90 4.16
C LEU A 220 8.21 16.72 5.29
N GLY A 221 9.03 17.51 6.00
CA GLY A 221 8.59 18.43 7.03
C GLY A 221 7.88 17.74 8.21
N PHE A 222 8.22 16.45 8.48
CA PHE A 222 7.71 15.74 9.67
C PHE A 222 8.32 16.30 10.95
#